data_7e560754d547c062368bf61334bab0fa
#
_entry.id   7e560754d547c062368bf61334bab0fa
#
_cell.length_a   1.000
_cell.length_b   1.000
_cell.length_c   1.000
_cell.angle_alpha   90.00
_cell.angle_beta   90.00
_cell.angle_gamma   90.00
#
_symmetry.space_group_name_H-M   'P 1'
#
loop_
_entity.id
_entity.type
_entity.pdbx_description
1 polymer ?
#
loop_
_entity_poly.entity_id
_entity_poly.type
_entity_poly.pdbx_seq_one_letter_code
_entity_poly.pdbx_strand_id
1 'polypeptide(L)'
;LKYLIVARSKSSGNWLREHFDDEYVKQSQKDGYRSRAVYKLKEIDEKDRLLKPDSIVIDLGAAPGSWCEYLVRRLKGKGRIIALDILPMDPMEGVEIITGDFLEAEVFDELLNTLGSDRPDLVICDMAPNMSGQQAVDIPRAMYMAELALDLSQQVLKPGGGLLVKLFQGEGFDEYIKQMRMHFSRVVMRKPKASRPRSKEVYGLATGFKG
;
A
#
# COMPACT_ATOMS: atom_id res chain seq x y z
N LEU A 1 -2.25 -31.39 31.74
CA LEU A 1 -2.12 -30.18 30.93
C LEU A 1 -3.52 -29.77 30.44
N LYS A 2 -4.14 -28.76 31.08
CA LYS A 2 -5.41 -28.19 30.64
C LYS A 2 -5.13 -27.21 29.50
N TYR A 3 -5.56 -27.52 28.29
CA TYR A 3 -5.61 -26.56 27.19
C TYR A 3 -6.66 -25.50 27.53
N LEU A 4 -6.21 -24.26 27.76
CA LEU A 4 -7.08 -23.09 27.83
C LEU A 4 -7.68 -22.88 26.42
N ILE A 5 -8.94 -23.26 26.25
CA ILE A 5 -9.74 -22.91 25.09
C ILE A 5 -10.07 -21.42 25.26
N VAL A 6 -9.29 -20.55 24.63
CA VAL A 6 -9.63 -19.13 24.55
C VAL A 6 -10.90 -19.03 23.71
N ALA A 7 -12.00 -18.65 24.34
CA ALA A 7 -13.28 -18.44 23.69
C ALA A 7 -13.12 -17.35 22.59
N ARG A 8 -13.26 -17.75 21.33
CA ARG A 8 -13.25 -16.82 20.19
C ARG A 8 -14.40 -15.84 20.36
N SER A 9 -14.11 -14.53 20.29
CA SER A 9 -15.14 -13.50 20.34
C SER A 9 -16.12 -13.64 19.15
N LYS A 10 -17.40 -13.23 19.34
CA LYS A 10 -18.40 -13.24 18.25
C LYS A 10 -17.94 -12.42 17.02
N SER A 11 -17.13 -11.38 17.23
CA SER A 11 -16.54 -10.56 16.17
C SER A 11 -15.52 -11.35 15.33
N SER A 12 -14.69 -12.19 15.95
CA SER A 12 -13.72 -13.05 15.25
C SER A 12 -14.41 -14.10 14.35
N GLY A 13 -15.54 -14.67 14.81
CA GLY A 13 -16.30 -15.63 14.01
C GLY A 13 -17.02 -15.00 12.80
N ASN A 14 -17.50 -13.77 12.93
CA ASN A 14 -18.11 -13.05 11.83
C ASN A 14 -17.06 -12.60 10.82
N TRP A 15 -15.89 -12.13 11.27
CA TRP A 15 -14.78 -11.75 10.41
C TRP A 15 -14.28 -12.94 9.57
N LEU A 16 -14.12 -14.13 10.19
CA LEU A 16 -13.69 -15.34 9.49
C LEU A 16 -14.70 -15.76 8.41
N ARG A 17 -16.00 -15.76 8.71
CA ARG A 17 -17.04 -16.05 7.72
C ARG A 17 -17.00 -15.07 6.56
N GLU A 18 -16.98 -13.76 6.86
CA GLU A 18 -16.88 -12.73 5.84
C GLU A 18 -15.60 -12.86 4.99
N HIS A 19 -14.49 -13.29 5.61
CA HIS A 19 -13.24 -13.52 4.90
C HIS A 19 -13.33 -14.70 3.93
N PHE A 20 -13.91 -15.85 4.37
CA PHE A 20 -14.04 -17.04 3.52
C PHE A 20 -15.13 -16.91 2.44
N ASP A 21 -16.14 -16.08 2.67
CA ASP A 21 -17.20 -15.82 1.70
C ASP A 21 -16.82 -14.73 0.68
N ASP A 22 -15.75 -13.99 0.92
CA ASP A 22 -15.29 -12.91 0.09
C ASP A 22 -14.83 -13.41 -1.28
N GLU A 23 -15.51 -12.96 -2.34
CA GLU A 23 -15.21 -13.34 -3.73
C GLU A 23 -13.77 -13.03 -4.13
N TYR A 24 -13.21 -11.91 -3.65
CA TYR A 24 -11.84 -11.53 -3.94
C TYR A 24 -10.81 -12.42 -3.23
N VAL A 25 -11.15 -13.00 -2.07
CA VAL A 25 -10.31 -14.01 -1.41
C VAL A 25 -10.26 -15.28 -2.27
N LYS A 26 -11.42 -15.77 -2.70
CA LYS A 26 -11.50 -16.94 -3.58
C LYS A 26 -10.78 -16.71 -4.90
N GLN A 27 -10.98 -15.52 -5.46
CA GLN A 27 -10.34 -15.15 -6.72
C GLN A 27 -8.81 -15.06 -6.56
N SER A 28 -8.28 -14.46 -5.46
CA SER A 28 -6.84 -14.37 -5.24
C SER A 28 -6.17 -15.75 -5.14
N GLN A 29 -6.82 -16.70 -4.48
CA GLN A 29 -6.35 -18.08 -4.42
C GLN A 29 -6.31 -18.73 -5.80
N LYS A 30 -7.36 -18.54 -6.61
CA LYS A 30 -7.42 -19.05 -7.98
C LYS A 30 -6.37 -18.46 -8.90
N ASP A 31 -6.13 -17.13 -8.77
CA ASP A 31 -5.20 -16.39 -9.60
C ASP A 31 -3.74 -16.53 -9.08
N GLY A 32 -3.53 -17.21 -7.95
CA GLY A 32 -2.22 -17.41 -7.33
C GLY A 32 -1.62 -16.15 -6.77
N TYR A 33 -2.42 -15.30 -6.14
CA TYR A 33 -1.96 -14.11 -5.42
C TYR A 33 -1.98 -14.34 -3.91
N ARG A 34 -1.01 -13.79 -3.20
CA ARG A 34 -0.86 -13.91 -1.74
C ARG A 34 -2.03 -13.32 -0.96
N SER A 35 -2.69 -12.28 -1.50
CA SER A 35 -3.88 -11.70 -0.85
C SER A 35 -4.83 -11.02 -1.83
N ARG A 36 -6.07 -10.82 -1.38
CA ARG A 36 -7.10 -10.09 -2.11
C ARG A 36 -6.78 -8.61 -2.36
N ALA A 37 -5.83 -8.04 -1.61
CA ALA A 37 -5.44 -6.63 -1.76
C ALA A 37 -4.93 -6.30 -3.17
N VAL A 38 -4.43 -7.30 -3.89
CA VAL A 38 -3.97 -7.17 -5.27
C VAL A 38 -5.01 -6.52 -6.18
N TYR A 39 -6.29 -6.84 -6.03
CA TYR A 39 -7.35 -6.32 -6.91
C TYR A 39 -7.60 -4.83 -6.73
N LYS A 40 -7.22 -4.26 -5.60
CA LYS A 40 -7.28 -2.81 -5.38
C LYS A 40 -6.30 -2.09 -6.30
N LEU A 41 -5.02 -2.51 -6.28
CA LEU A 41 -3.99 -1.94 -7.16
C LEU A 41 -4.32 -2.21 -8.63
N LYS A 42 -4.70 -3.44 -8.96
CA LYS A 42 -5.05 -3.84 -10.32
C LYS A 42 -6.14 -2.96 -10.91
N GLU A 43 -7.26 -2.76 -10.20
CA GLU A 43 -8.37 -1.91 -10.67
C GLU A 43 -7.94 -0.45 -10.87
N ILE A 44 -7.11 0.08 -9.95
CA ILE A 44 -6.61 1.46 -10.07
C ILE A 44 -5.65 1.59 -11.25
N ASP A 45 -4.71 0.64 -11.44
CA ASP A 45 -3.77 0.67 -12.56
C ASP A 45 -4.48 0.53 -13.91
N GLU A 46 -5.45 -0.39 -14.03
CA GLU A 46 -6.25 -0.56 -15.25
C GLU A 46 -7.01 0.71 -15.64
N LYS A 47 -7.51 1.44 -14.63
CA LYS A 47 -8.28 2.68 -14.83
C LYS A 47 -7.39 3.88 -15.15
N ASP A 48 -6.32 4.06 -14.39
CA ASP A 48 -5.51 5.28 -14.41
C ASP A 48 -4.19 5.10 -15.15
N ARG A 49 -3.83 3.88 -15.57
CA ARG A 49 -2.59 3.52 -16.29
C ARG A 49 -1.34 3.99 -15.56
N LEU A 50 -1.24 3.59 -14.29
CA LEU A 50 -0.17 4.04 -13.40
C LEU A 50 1.20 3.52 -13.81
N LEU A 51 1.25 2.28 -14.29
CA LEU A 51 2.48 1.55 -14.54
C LEU A 51 2.87 1.58 -16.02
N LYS A 52 4.08 2.03 -16.30
CA LYS A 52 4.78 1.86 -17.58
C LYS A 52 5.69 0.63 -17.49
N PRO A 53 6.10 0.04 -18.62
CA PRO A 53 6.92 -1.17 -18.60
C PRO A 53 8.24 -1.06 -17.85
N ASP A 54 8.85 0.12 -17.85
CA ASP A 54 10.16 0.46 -17.26
C ASP A 54 10.05 1.20 -15.92
N SER A 55 8.86 1.23 -15.31
CA SER A 55 8.64 1.95 -14.06
C SER A 55 9.48 1.40 -12.91
N ILE A 56 10.03 2.33 -12.13
CA ILE A 56 10.65 2.06 -10.82
C ILE A 56 9.59 2.35 -9.76
N VAL A 57 9.24 1.32 -8.97
CA VAL A 57 8.14 1.40 -8.01
C VAL A 57 8.64 1.04 -6.61
N ILE A 58 8.29 1.85 -5.62
CA ILE A 58 8.43 1.53 -4.20
C ILE A 58 7.06 1.10 -3.67
N ASP A 59 6.99 -0.07 -3.02
CA ASP A 59 5.80 -0.61 -2.34
C ASP A 59 6.01 -0.52 -0.82
N LEU A 60 5.32 0.41 -0.17
CA LEU A 60 5.36 0.63 1.29
C LEU A 60 4.25 -0.14 1.99
N GLY A 61 4.62 -0.93 2.99
CA GLY A 61 3.70 -1.87 3.63
C GLY A 61 3.42 -3.05 2.70
N ALA A 62 4.48 -3.57 2.07
CA ALA A 62 4.38 -4.54 1.00
C ALA A 62 3.89 -5.91 1.44
N ALA A 63 4.13 -6.33 2.71
CA ALA A 63 3.76 -7.65 3.21
C ALA A 63 2.24 -7.92 3.09
N PRO A 64 1.87 -9.11 2.68
CA PRO A 64 2.63 -10.31 2.32
C PRO A 64 3.17 -10.33 0.89
N GLY A 65 3.10 -9.24 0.10
CA GLY A 65 3.67 -9.14 -1.24
C GLY A 65 2.68 -9.25 -2.40
N SER A 66 1.38 -9.13 -2.16
CA SER A 66 0.38 -9.29 -3.23
C SER A 66 0.44 -8.16 -4.27
N TRP A 67 0.79 -6.94 -3.87
CA TRP A 67 1.00 -5.83 -4.79
C TRP A 67 2.30 -6.04 -5.59
N CYS A 68 3.36 -6.49 -4.93
CA CYS A 68 4.61 -6.88 -5.61
C CYS A 68 4.39 -7.97 -6.67
N GLU A 69 3.57 -9.01 -6.39
CA GLU A 69 3.23 -10.04 -7.39
C GLU A 69 2.54 -9.45 -8.63
N TYR A 70 1.63 -8.49 -8.43
CA TYR A 70 1.00 -7.78 -9.54
C TYR A 70 2.04 -6.97 -10.34
N LEU A 71 2.91 -6.23 -9.65
CA LEU A 71 3.96 -5.43 -10.28
C LEU A 71 4.91 -6.30 -11.12
N VAL A 72 5.38 -7.44 -10.58
CA VAL A 72 6.23 -8.39 -11.32
C VAL A 72 5.55 -8.85 -12.62
N ARG A 73 4.29 -9.28 -12.54
CA ARG A 73 3.52 -9.72 -13.71
C ARG A 73 3.28 -8.58 -14.71
N ARG A 74 3.10 -7.37 -14.23
CA ARG A 74 2.77 -6.19 -15.03
C ARG A 74 3.98 -5.60 -15.74
N LEU A 75 5.12 -5.51 -15.04
CA LEU A 75 6.37 -4.93 -15.56
C LEU A 75 7.18 -5.93 -16.40
N LYS A 76 6.98 -7.24 -16.21
CA LYS A 76 7.61 -8.31 -16.98
C LYS A 76 9.15 -8.20 -17.04
N GLY A 77 9.77 -7.86 -15.91
CA GLY A 77 11.21 -7.75 -15.76
C GLY A 77 11.85 -6.53 -16.44
N LYS A 78 11.05 -5.57 -16.92
CA LYS A 78 11.58 -4.33 -17.55
C LYS A 78 11.64 -3.16 -16.56
N GLY A 79 10.91 -3.22 -15.45
CA GLY A 79 10.92 -2.24 -14.39
C GLY A 79 11.69 -2.74 -13.18
N ARG A 80 11.69 -1.93 -12.13
CA ARG A 80 12.35 -2.22 -10.86
C ARG A 80 11.34 -2.09 -9.72
N ILE A 81 11.35 -3.04 -8.77
CA ILE A 81 10.40 -3.07 -7.67
C ILE A 81 11.20 -3.15 -6.38
N ILE A 82 10.99 -2.19 -5.48
CA ILE A 82 11.56 -2.17 -4.15
C ILE A 82 10.39 -2.25 -3.16
N ALA A 83 10.35 -3.33 -2.37
CA ALA A 83 9.34 -3.60 -1.36
C ALA A 83 9.91 -3.28 0.02
N LEU A 84 9.16 -2.54 0.83
CA LEU A 84 9.55 -2.21 2.19
C LEU A 84 8.42 -2.49 3.16
N ASP A 85 8.69 -3.29 4.20
CA ASP A 85 7.75 -3.57 5.29
C ASP A 85 8.48 -3.86 6.59
N ILE A 86 7.85 -3.58 7.73
CA ILE A 86 8.33 -3.98 9.05
C ILE A 86 8.23 -5.51 9.26
N LEU A 87 7.35 -6.17 8.52
CA LEU A 87 7.16 -7.61 8.56
C LEU A 87 8.03 -8.29 7.50
N PRO A 88 8.62 -9.43 7.82
CA PRO A 88 9.36 -10.19 6.83
C PRO A 88 8.43 -10.69 5.72
N MET A 89 8.96 -10.74 4.52
CA MET A 89 8.27 -11.22 3.32
C MET A 89 9.05 -12.40 2.71
N ASP A 90 8.33 -13.42 2.21
CA ASP A 90 8.99 -14.47 1.44
C ASP A 90 9.65 -13.87 0.19
N PRO A 91 10.87 -14.29 -0.15
CA PRO A 91 11.56 -13.82 -1.35
C PRO A 91 10.71 -13.93 -2.61
N MET A 92 10.88 -12.97 -3.51
CA MET A 92 10.16 -12.90 -4.77
C MET A 92 11.11 -12.47 -5.88
N GLU A 93 11.20 -13.27 -6.92
CA GLU A 93 12.03 -12.95 -8.08
C GLU A 93 11.61 -11.62 -8.71
N GLY A 94 12.59 -10.75 -8.95
CA GLY A 94 12.35 -9.41 -9.52
C GLY A 94 11.88 -8.35 -8.52
N VAL A 95 11.96 -8.64 -7.21
CA VAL A 95 11.66 -7.70 -6.13
C VAL A 95 12.84 -7.58 -5.18
N GLU A 96 13.29 -6.36 -4.94
CA GLU A 96 14.26 -6.03 -3.91
C GLU A 96 13.50 -5.77 -2.61
N ILE A 97 13.77 -6.58 -1.57
CA ILE A 97 12.99 -6.55 -0.33
C ILE A 97 13.86 -5.97 0.79
N ILE A 98 13.36 -4.91 1.41
CA ILE A 98 13.94 -4.28 2.60
C ILE A 98 12.99 -4.56 3.77
N THR A 99 13.50 -5.15 4.85
CA THR A 99 12.71 -5.42 6.05
C THR A 99 13.11 -4.48 7.16
N GLY A 100 12.20 -3.63 7.60
CA GLY A 100 12.43 -2.68 8.69
C GLY A 100 11.42 -1.54 8.68
N ASP A 101 11.54 -0.67 9.67
CA ASP A 101 10.74 0.56 9.73
C ASP A 101 11.52 1.68 9.00
N PHE A 102 10.94 2.21 7.91
CA PHE A 102 11.58 3.28 7.14
C PHE A 102 11.69 4.62 7.89
N LEU A 103 11.16 4.71 9.10
CA LEU A 103 11.43 5.80 10.03
C LEU A 103 12.78 5.65 10.73
N GLU A 104 13.37 4.46 10.75
CA GLU A 104 14.71 4.22 11.24
C GLU A 104 15.71 4.69 10.19
N ALA A 105 16.71 5.46 10.63
CA ALA A 105 17.69 6.06 9.71
C ALA A 105 18.42 5.00 8.88
N GLU A 106 18.78 3.88 9.50
CA GLU A 106 19.47 2.77 8.86
C GLU A 106 18.66 2.14 7.72
N VAL A 107 17.34 1.98 7.93
CA VAL A 107 16.43 1.42 6.91
C VAL A 107 16.18 2.41 5.78
N PHE A 108 16.07 3.70 6.12
CA PHE A 108 15.95 4.75 5.12
C PHE A 108 17.23 4.87 4.27
N ASP A 109 18.40 4.80 4.91
CA ASP A 109 19.69 4.80 4.21
C ASP A 109 19.84 3.56 3.32
N GLU A 110 19.38 2.37 3.77
CA GLU A 110 19.33 1.16 2.95
C GLU A 110 18.45 1.37 1.70
N LEU A 111 17.27 1.99 1.85
CA LEU A 111 16.41 2.32 0.72
C LEU A 111 17.11 3.26 -0.26
N LEU A 112 17.76 4.33 0.23
CA LEU A 112 18.50 5.26 -0.63
C LEU A 112 19.68 4.60 -1.32
N ASN A 113 20.42 3.75 -0.62
CA ASN A 113 21.53 2.98 -1.20
C ASN A 113 21.03 1.99 -2.26
N THR A 114 19.91 1.33 -2.01
CA THR A 114 19.25 0.43 -2.96
C THR A 114 18.81 1.18 -4.21
N LEU A 115 18.24 2.37 -4.07
CA LEU A 115 17.89 3.24 -5.20
C LEU A 115 19.12 3.72 -5.97
N GLY A 116 20.20 4.03 -5.28
CA GLY A 116 21.40 4.63 -5.87
C GLY A 116 21.09 5.97 -6.53
N SER A 117 21.35 6.10 -7.83
CA SER A 117 21.03 7.31 -8.61
C SER A 117 19.60 7.31 -9.18
N ASP A 118 18.90 6.19 -9.08
CA ASP A 118 17.55 6.05 -9.63
C ASP A 118 16.53 6.86 -8.81
N ARG A 119 15.53 7.37 -9.53
CA ARG A 119 14.40 8.06 -8.91
C ARG A 119 13.12 7.32 -9.29
N PRO A 120 12.31 6.89 -8.29
CA PRO A 120 11.06 6.18 -8.55
C PRO A 120 10.07 6.97 -9.40
N ASP A 121 9.36 6.22 -10.26
CA ASP A 121 8.20 6.72 -10.98
C ASP A 121 6.97 6.78 -10.10
N LEU A 122 6.87 5.84 -9.15
CA LEU A 122 5.68 5.64 -8.35
C LEU A 122 6.04 5.12 -6.95
N VAL A 123 5.46 5.73 -5.94
CA VAL A 123 5.36 5.18 -4.59
C VAL A 123 3.94 4.69 -4.40
N ILE A 124 3.77 3.45 -3.97
CA ILE A 124 2.47 2.88 -3.59
C ILE A 124 2.49 2.51 -2.12
N CYS A 125 1.35 2.67 -1.42
CA CYS A 125 1.27 2.45 0.01
C CYS A 125 -0.10 1.90 0.39
N ASP A 126 -0.14 0.64 0.84
CA ASP A 126 -1.36 0.01 1.41
C ASP A 126 -1.24 -0.19 2.93
N MET A 127 -0.36 0.57 3.60
CA MET A 127 -0.22 0.51 5.05
C MET A 127 -1.52 0.84 5.78
N ALA A 128 -1.78 0.14 6.87
CA ALA A 128 -2.82 0.45 7.82
C ALA A 128 -2.35 0.10 9.23
N PRO A 129 -2.74 0.87 10.24
CA PRO A 129 -2.47 0.48 11.62
C PRO A 129 -3.26 -0.78 11.99
N ASN A 130 -2.82 -1.46 13.04
CA ASN A 130 -3.65 -2.48 13.67
C ASN A 130 -4.93 -1.82 14.20
N MET A 131 -6.05 -2.06 13.50
CA MET A 131 -7.34 -1.43 13.78
C MET A 131 -7.88 -1.90 15.12
N SER A 132 -8.04 -0.99 16.06
CA SER A 132 -8.62 -1.26 17.38
C SER A 132 -10.15 -1.33 17.35
N GLY A 133 -10.77 -0.82 16.28
CA GLY A 133 -12.20 -0.61 16.15
C GLY A 133 -12.68 0.72 16.73
N GLN A 134 -11.79 1.52 17.34
CA GLN A 134 -12.08 2.84 17.88
C GLN A 134 -11.62 3.90 16.86
N GLN A 135 -12.56 4.50 16.14
CA GLN A 135 -12.25 5.46 15.07
C GLN A 135 -11.38 6.63 15.54
N ALA A 136 -11.60 7.13 16.77
CA ALA A 136 -10.81 8.22 17.34
C ALA A 136 -9.32 7.88 17.54
N VAL A 137 -8.96 6.59 17.55
CA VAL A 137 -7.58 6.10 17.64
C VAL A 137 -7.06 5.68 16.27
N ASP A 138 -7.89 4.96 15.52
CA ASP A 138 -7.49 4.32 14.27
C ASP A 138 -7.27 5.35 13.14
N ILE A 139 -8.13 6.38 13.05
CA ILE A 139 -8.02 7.40 12.00
C ILE A 139 -6.74 8.23 12.13
N PRO A 140 -6.38 8.81 13.29
CA PRO A 140 -5.11 9.54 13.42
C PRO A 140 -3.88 8.70 13.11
N ARG A 141 -3.87 7.42 13.53
CA ARG A 141 -2.76 6.50 13.21
C ARG A 141 -2.63 6.22 11.71
N ALA A 142 -3.77 6.02 11.05
CA ALA A 142 -3.78 5.80 9.60
C ALA A 142 -3.36 7.06 8.83
N MET A 143 -3.78 8.24 9.30
CA MET A 143 -3.34 9.52 8.71
C MET A 143 -1.85 9.74 8.88
N TYR A 144 -1.29 9.44 10.05
CA TYR A 144 0.15 9.50 10.28
C TYR A 144 0.94 8.63 9.29
N MET A 145 0.50 7.38 9.05
CA MET A 145 1.13 6.52 8.05
C MET A 145 1.05 7.10 6.63
N ALA A 146 -0.06 7.75 6.30
CA ALA A 146 -0.20 8.40 5.01
C ALA A 146 0.73 9.63 4.87
N GLU A 147 0.87 10.42 5.93
CA GLU A 147 1.80 11.56 6.00
C GLU A 147 3.24 11.10 5.77
N LEU A 148 3.65 10.02 6.42
CA LEU A 148 4.98 9.42 6.23
C LEU A 148 5.21 8.96 4.78
N ALA A 149 4.19 8.36 4.14
CA ALA A 149 4.28 7.96 2.74
C ALA A 149 4.41 9.19 1.81
N LEU A 150 3.75 10.30 2.13
CA LEU A 150 3.88 11.55 1.39
C LEU A 150 5.28 12.17 1.57
N ASP A 151 5.79 12.21 2.81
CA ASP A 151 7.11 12.75 3.12
C ASP A 151 8.23 11.97 2.42
N LEU A 152 8.17 10.63 2.47
CA LEU A 152 9.10 9.78 1.73
C LEU A 152 9.00 10.05 0.23
N SER A 153 7.79 10.15 -0.31
CA SER A 153 7.57 10.41 -1.73
C SER A 153 8.20 11.71 -2.20
N GLN A 154 8.16 12.76 -1.37
CA GLN A 154 8.80 14.05 -1.69
C GLN A 154 10.32 13.94 -1.77
N GLN A 155 10.92 13.04 -1.01
CA GLN A 155 12.38 12.87 -0.97
C GLN A 155 12.89 12.00 -2.14
N VAL A 156 12.11 11.01 -2.57
CA VAL A 156 12.61 9.99 -3.51
C VAL A 156 12.05 10.11 -4.93
N LEU A 157 10.82 10.62 -5.12
CA LEU A 157 10.19 10.64 -6.45
C LEU A 157 10.96 11.50 -7.45
N LYS A 158 10.94 11.07 -8.70
CA LYS A 158 11.35 11.93 -9.82
C LYS A 158 10.27 12.98 -10.12
N PRO A 159 10.63 14.15 -10.68
CA PRO A 159 9.64 15.08 -11.23
C PRO A 159 8.71 14.36 -12.21
N GLY A 160 7.40 14.62 -12.10
CA GLY A 160 6.38 13.92 -12.86
C GLY A 160 5.94 12.57 -12.28
N GLY A 161 6.60 12.06 -11.23
CA GLY A 161 6.25 10.82 -10.53
C GLY A 161 4.89 10.87 -9.83
N GLY A 162 4.50 9.76 -9.21
CA GLY A 162 3.19 9.63 -8.56
C GLY A 162 3.24 8.96 -7.19
N LEU A 163 2.17 9.17 -6.42
CA LEU A 163 1.90 8.52 -5.14
C LEU A 163 0.50 7.92 -5.15
N LEU A 164 0.40 6.63 -4.84
CA LEU A 164 -0.86 5.96 -4.54
C LEU A 164 -0.86 5.58 -3.06
N VAL A 165 -1.76 6.15 -2.27
CA VAL A 165 -1.78 5.93 -0.83
C VAL A 165 -3.17 5.61 -0.32
N LYS A 166 -3.28 4.62 0.58
CA LYS A 166 -4.50 4.29 1.27
C LYS A 166 -4.81 5.36 2.33
N LEU A 167 -6.06 5.82 2.33
CA LEU A 167 -6.59 6.83 3.24
C LEU A 167 -7.88 6.34 3.86
N PHE A 168 -8.22 6.88 5.03
CA PHE A 168 -9.52 6.68 5.66
C PHE A 168 -10.24 8.02 5.79
N GLN A 169 -11.50 8.06 5.34
CA GLN A 169 -12.32 9.27 5.47
C GLN A 169 -12.60 9.58 6.94
N GLY A 170 -12.26 10.78 7.38
CA GLY A 170 -12.39 11.24 8.76
C GLY A 170 -11.56 12.49 9.04
N GLU A 171 -11.22 12.69 10.29
CA GLU A 171 -10.40 13.82 10.72
C GLU A 171 -9.02 13.81 10.03
N GLY A 172 -8.56 14.99 9.58
CA GLY A 172 -7.30 15.16 8.87
C GLY A 172 -7.35 14.87 7.36
N PHE A 173 -8.39 14.19 6.84
CA PHE A 173 -8.47 13.77 5.44
C PHE A 173 -8.38 14.93 4.46
N ASP A 174 -9.18 15.98 4.65
CA ASP A 174 -9.20 17.12 3.72
C ASP A 174 -7.88 17.90 3.74
N GLU A 175 -7.24 18.00 4.90
CA GLU A 175 -5.95 18.67 5.03
C GLU A 175 -4.86 17.88 4.31
N TYR A 176 -4.85 16.57 4.45
CA TYR A 176 -3.93 15.70 3.73
C TYR A 176 -4.09 15.84 2.19
N ILE A 177 -5.33 15.90 1.70
CA ILE A 177 -5.58 16.13 0.27
C ILE A 177 -5.07 17.50 -0.19
N LYS A 178 -5.16 18.54 0.64
CA LYS A 178 -4.56 19.83 0.33
C LYS A 178 -3.03 19.73 0.23
N GLN A 179 -2.38 19.04 1.17
CA GLN A 179 -0.93 18.81 1.12
C GLN A 179 -0.53 18.05 -0.15
N MET A 180 -1.23 16.96 -0.50
CA MET A 180 -0.98 16.29 -1.79
C MET A 180 -1.07 17.26 -2.98
N ARG A 181 -2.06 18.15 -3.02
CA ARG A 181 -2.22 19.14 -4.10
C ARG A 181 -1.12 20.20 -4.16
N MET A 182 -0.45 20.48 -3.05
CA MET A 182 0.72 21.38 -3.05
C MET A 182 1.88 20.74 -3.82
N HIS A 183 2.09 19.44 -3.68
CA HIS A 183 3.24 18.74 -4.22
C HIS A 183 2.99 18.06 -5.58
N PHE A 184 1.72 17.81 -5.94
CA PHE A 184 1.36 17.11 -7.17
C PHE A 184 0.41 17.95 -8.05
N SER A 185 0.52 17.78 -9.37
CA SER A 185 -0.29 18.50 -10.34
C SER A 185 -1.74 18.01 -10.40
N ARG A 186 -1.96 16.72 -10.09
CA ARG A 186 -3.29 16.11 -10.10
C ARG A 186 -3.45 15.18 -8.91
N VAL A 187 -4.57 15.32 -8.20
CA VAL A 187 -4.96 14.43 -7.09
C VAL A 187 -6.40 13.97 -7.30
N VAL A 188 -6.62 12.67 -7.29
CA VAL A 188 -7.95 12.06 -7.44
C VAL A 188 -8.16 10.96 -6.42
N MET A 189 -9.40 10.76 -5.99
CA MET A 189 -9.78 9.68 -5.08
C MET A 189 -10.25 8.46 -5.87
N ARG A 190 -9.89 7.28 -5.37
CA ARG A 190 -10.32 5.99 -5.91
C ARG A 190 -10.91 5.12 -4.81
N LYS A 191 -12.01 4.48 -5.11
CA LYS A 191 -12.66 3.49 -4.26
C LYS A 191 -12.80 2.20 -5.08
N PRO A 192 -11.77 1.32 -5.05
CA PRO A 192 -11.84 0.05 -5.77
C PRO A 192 -13.01 -0.81 -5.29
N LYS A 193 -13.60 -1.59 -6.19
CA LYS A 193 -14.68 -2.55 -5.84
C LYS A 193 -14.18 -3.62 -4.87
N ALA A 194 -12.89 -3.94 -4.93
CA ALA A 194 -12.25 -4.82 -3.97
C ALA A 194 -12.15 -4.22 -2.55
N SER A 195 -12.37 -2.92 -2.34
CA SER A 195 -12.55 -2.34 -1.01
C SER A 195 -13.93 -2.71 -0.47
N ARG A 196 -13.99 -3.18 0.78
CA ARG A 196 -15.28 -3.54 1.38
C ARG A 196 -16.23 -2.34 1.41
N PRO A 197 -17.52 -2.49 1.03
CA PRO A 197 -18.46 -1.36 0.94
C PRO A 197 -18.58 -0.55 2.24
N ARG A 198 -18.55 -1.24 3.40
CA ARG A 198 -18.64 -0.63 4.72
C ARG A 198 -17.36 0.10 5.17
N SER A 199 -16.23 -0.18 4.54
CA SER A 199 -14.95 0.44 4.89
C SER A 199 -14.92 1.91 4.47
N LYS A 200 -14.42 2.78 5.34
CA LYS A 200 -14.11 4.19 5.01
C LYS A 200 -12.84 4.34 4.17
N GLU A 201 -12.20 3.22 3.82
CA GLU A 201 -10.99 3.17 3.01
C GLU A 201 -11.24 3.73 1.61
N VAL A 202 -10.36 4.60 1.19
CA VAL A 202 -10.24 5.12 -0.19
C VAL A 202 -8.74 5.21 -0.53
N TYR A 203 -8.43 5.40 -1.80
CA TYR A 203 -7.05 5.63 -2.24
C TYR A 203 -6.91 7.03 -2.81
N GLY A 204 -5.95 7.78 -2.28
CA GLY A 204 -5.46 9.02 -2.88
C GLY A 204 -4.46 8.67 -3.98
N LEU A 205 -4.77 9.04 -5.21
CA LEU A 205 -3.86 8.95 -6.33
C LEU A 205 -3.42 10.36 -6.72
N ALA A 206 -2.13 10.64 -6.51
CA ALA A 206 -1.48 11.87 -6.92
C ALA A 206 -0.50 11.59 -8.06
N THR A 207 -0.49 12.44 -9.08
CA THR A 207 0.39 12.32 -10.24
C THR A 207 0.97 13.68 -10.61
N GLY A 208 2.13 13.66 -11.27
CA GLY A 208 2.82 14.87 -11.66
C GLY A 208 3.47 15.58 -10.48
N PHE A 209 4.35 14.83 -9.76
CA PHE A 209 5.17 15.40 -8.71
C PHE A 209 5.94 16.60 -9.23
N LYS A 210 5.93 17.72 -8.49
CA LYS A 210 6.46 19.00 -8.95
C LYS A 210 7.98 19.15 -8.74
N GLY A 211 8.56 18.30 -7.84
CA GLY A 211 9.96 18.41 -7.43
C GLY A 211 10.17 19.36 -6.27
#